data_489907d6959fa1cb1c33d1727e7087c5
#
_entry.id   489907d6959fa1cb1c33d1727e7087c5
#
_cell.length_a   1.000
_cell.length_b   1.000
_cell.length_c   1.000
_cell.angle_alpha   90.00
_cell.angle_beta   90.00
_cell.angle_gamma   90.00
#
_symmetry.space_group_name_H-M   'P 1'
#
loop_
_entity.id
_entity.type
_entity.pdbx_description
1 polymer ?
#
loop_
_entity_poly.entity_id
_entity_poly.type
_entity_poly.pdbx_seq_one_letter_code
_entity_poly.pdbx_strand_id
1 'polypeptide(L)'
;MTVSFQNEFMVLASPERVWTVLTDPALAVPCMPGAQVTEVIGQHGFKGLVSLRVGPVQLQFKGEGQLSNLDVVQMTGSLTARGSDGKGRGNFSADMHFQLANAAGGTQVSVTTDLVLSGMVAQYGRGSGVVKQIASQLTDQFAKRLGEKVLSETQEMAPVGAGSAGQLKDPSTASEAVSRDSGDDPRGTTGDSINVLGLLWSTGWSSLKQFFSRLFGTSRKS
;
A
#
# COMPACT_ATOMS: atom_id res chain seq x y z
N MET A 1 17.72 18.90 12.55
CA MET A 1 17.56 17.87 13.60
C MET A 1 17.75 16.52 12.95
N THR A 2 18.64 15.70 13.49
CA THR A 2 18.87 14.33 12.99
C THR A 2 18.32 13.34 14.00
N VAL A 3 17.64 12.28 13.52
CA VAL A 3 17.08 11.21 14.33
C VAL A 3 17.36 9.88 13.63
N SER A 4 18.04 8.98 14.34
CA SER A 4 18.26 7.60 13.88
C SER A 4 17.35 6.65 14.64
N PHE A 5 16.76 5.69 13.92
CA PHE A 5 15.91 4.66 14.51
C PHE A 5 15.90 3.39 13.67
N GLN A 6 15.53 2.30 14.29
CA GLN A 6 15.36 0.99 13.65
C GLN A 6 13.93 0.52 13.86
N ASN A 7 13.36 -0.07 12.84
CA ASN A 7 12.06 -0.71 12.86
C ASN A 7 12.18 -2.12 12.30
N GLU A 8 11.37 -3.04 12.84
CA GLU A 8 11.26 -4.41 12.35
C GLU A 8 9.80 -4.77 12.22
N PHE A 9 9.46 -5.55 11.20
CA PHE A 9 8.12 -6.05 11.00
C PHE A 9 8.11 -7.37 10.24
N MET A 10 7.00 -8.10 10.35
CA MET A 10 6.79 -9.37 9.68
C MET A 10 5.82 -9.24 8.50
N VAL A 11 6.12 -9.94 7.42
CA VAL A 11 5.22 -10.11 6.27
C VAL A 11 5.00 -11.61 6.05
N LEU A 12 3.73 -12.03 5.99
CA LEU A 12 3.35 -13.44 5.83
C LEU A 12 3.48 -13.91 4.37
N ALA A 13 4.68 -13.81 3.83
CA ALA A 13 5.04 -14.23 2.48
C ALA A 13 6.53 -14.57 2.41
N SER A 14 6.98 -15.27 1.34
CA SER A 14 8.39 -15.58 1.17
C SER A 14 9.24 -14.35 0.89
N PRO A 15 10.54 -14.37 1.25
CA PRO A 15 11.44 -13.24 1.04
C PRO A 15 11.49 -12.75 -0.41
N GLU A 16 11.44 -13.66 -1.39
CA GLU A 16 11.51 -13.32 -2.81
C GLU A 16 10.30 -12.49 -3.25
N ARG A 17 9.09 -12.83 -2.74
CA ARG A 17 7.88 -12.07 -3.05
C ARG A 17 7.88 -10.71 -2.40
N VAL A 18 8.28 -10.63 -1.14
CA VAL A 18 8.41 -9.37 -0.41
C VAL A 18 9.44 -8.47 -1.10
N TRP A 19 10.57 -9.06 -1.53
CA TRP A 19 11.61 -8.37 -2.27
C TRP A 19 11.10 -7.74 -3.56
N THR A 20 10.38 -8.52 -4.37
CA THR A 20 9.82 -8.05 -5.65
C THR A 20 8.94 -6.80 -5.45
N VAL A 21 8.05 -6.82 -4.46
CA VAL A 21 7.17 -5.67 -4.18
C VAL A 21 7.94 -4.51 -3.56
N LEU A 22 8.87 -4.79 -2.63
CA LEU A 22 9.60 -3.76 -1.89
C LEU A 22 10.58 -2.98 -2.77
N THR A 23 11.16 -3.63 -3.78
CA THR A 23 12.14 -3.02 -4.70
C THR A 23 11.51 -2.38 -5.94
N ASP A 24 10.19 -2.47 -6.10
CA ASP A 24 9.43 -1.74 -7.12
C ASP A 24 8.76 -0.49 -6.50
N PRO A 25 9.20 0.74 -6.83
CA PRO A 25 8.61 1.95 -6.29
C PRO A 25 7.11 2.10 -6.59
N ALA A 26 6.63 1.60 -7.73
CA ALA A 26 5.21 1.69 -8.09
C ALA A 26 4.33 0.80 -7.19
N LEU A 27 4.88 -0.27 -6.66
CA LEU A 27 4.19 -1.19 -5.75
C LEU A 27 4.41 -0.82 -4.28
N ALA A 28 5.64 -0.49 -3.90
CA ALA A 28 6.01 -0.24 -2.50
C ALA A 28 5.50 1.10 -1.97
N VAL A 29 5.64 2.19 -2.74
CA VAL A 29 5.29 3.54 -2.25
C VAL A 29 3.80 3.67 -1.87
N PRO A 30 2.82 3.12 -2.61
CA PRO A 30 1.42 3.16 -2.20
C PRO A 30 1.12 2.41 -0.89
N CYS A 31 1.99 1.49 -0.46
CA CYS A 31 1.86 0.83 0.83
C CYS A 31 2.14 1.78 2.00
N MET A 32 2.93 2.85 1.79
CA MET A 32 3.18 3.89 2.79
C MET A 32 1.92 4.76 2.98
N PRO A 33 1.39 4.90 4.20
CA PRO A 33 0.21 5.73 4.46
C PRO A 33 0.40 7.17 4.04
N GLY A 34 -0.51 7.68 3.21
CA GLY A 34 -0.47 9.06 2.72
C GLY A 34 0.54 9.32 1.61
N ALA A 35 1.25 8.30 1.13
CA ALA A 35 2.18 8.41 0.02
C ALA A 35 1.51 8.10 -1.33
N GLN A 36 1.97 8.79 -2.37
CA GLN A 36 1.56 8.60 -3.77
C GLN A 36 2.76 8.78 -4.68
N VAL A 37 2.92 7.90 -5.66
CA VAL A 37 3.87 8.08 -6.76
C VAL A 37 3.26 9.04 -7.77
N THR A 38 4.00 10.07 -8.15
CA THR A 38 3.60 11.00 -9.22
C THR A 38 4.37 10.73 -10.52
N GLU A 39 5.57 10.19 -10.42
CA GLU A 39 6.42 9.86 -11.56
C GLU A 39 7.39 8.74 -11.17
N VAL A 40 7.58 7.76 -12.05
CA VAL A 40 8.62 6.75 -11.90
C VAL A 40 9.81 7.14 -12.79
N ILE A 41 11.01 7.13 -12.22
CA ILE A 41 12.27 7.54 -12.88
C ILE A 41 13.17 6.32 -13.01
N GLY A 42 13.28 5.79 -14.23
CA GLY A 42 14.03 4.56 -14.47
C GLY A 42 13.42 3.38 -13.69
N GLN A 43 14.26 2.44 -13.26
CA GLN A 43 13.81 1.23 -12.56
C GLN A 43 13.61 1.44 -11.05
N HIS A 44 14.36 2.34 -10.44
CA HIS A 44 14.50 2.42 -8.98
C HIS A 44 14.30 3.83 -8.41
N GLY A 45 14.02 4.81 -9.28
CA GLY A 45 13.77 6.19 -8.88
C GLY A 45 12.29 6.55 -8.97
N PHE A 46 11.85 7.48 -8.13
CA PHE A 46 10.48 7.97 -8.18
C PHE A 46 10.37 9.40 -7.64
N LYS A 47 9.35 10.12 -8.10
CA LYS A 47 8.84 11.32 -7.43
C LYS A 47 7.50 11.03 -6.80
N GLY A 48 7.20 11.71 -5.72
CA GLY A 48 5.96 11.47 -5.02
C GLY A 48 5.54 12.58 -4.08
N LEU A 49 4.38 12.35 -3.50
CA LEU A 49 3.78 13.17 -2.46
C LEU A 49 3.61 12.31 -1.21
N VAL A 50 3.89 12.88 -0.04
CA VAL A 50 3.59 12.24 1.25
C VAL A 50 2.82 13.22 2.11
N SER A 51 1.64 12.83 2.54
CA SER A 51 0.79 13.60 3.45
C SER A 51 0.82 12.98 4.85
N LEU A 52 1.26 13.74 5.84
CA LEU A 52 1.37 13.31 7.23
C LEU A 52 0.63 14.27 8.15
N ARG A 53 0.05 13.72 9.22
CA ARG A 53 -0.56 14.51 10.28
C ARG A 53 0.26 14.38 11.56
N VAL A 54 0.73 15.52 12.05
CA VAL A 54 1.51 15.62 13.29
C VAL A 54 0.73 16.50 14.27
N GLY A 55 -0.02 15.87 15.16
CA GLY A 55 -0.97 16.57 16.01
C GLY A 55 -2.02 17.36 15.20
N PRO A 56 -2.19 18.67 15.42
CA PRO A 56 -3.12 19.49 14.66
C PRO A 56 -2.58 19.90 13.27
N VAL A 57 -1.30 19.64 12.99
CA VAL A 57 -0.64 20.10 11.77
C VAL A 57 -0.68 19.03 10.69
N GLN A 58 -1.18 19.41 9.52
CA GLN A 58 -1.07 18.59 8.31
C GLN A 58 0.12 19.06 7.49
N LEU A 59 1.04 18.14 7.23
CA LEU A 59 2.23 18.32 6.39
C LEU A 59 2.01 17.62 5.07
N GLN A 60 2.48 18.21 3.98
CA GLN A 60 2.47 17.59 2.66
C GLN A 60 3.83 17.85 2.00
N PHE A 61 4.59 16.79 1.83
CA PHE A 61 5.89 16.85 1.21
C PHE A 61 5.81 16.43 -0.26
N LYS A 62 6.43 17.22 -1.12
CA LYS A 62 6.82 16.80 -2.47
C LYS A 62 8.27 16.36 -2.41
N GLY A 63 8.56 15.23 -3.02
CA GLY A 63 9.92 14.71 -2.94
C GLY A 63 10.23 13.70 -4.01
N GLU A 64 11.42 13.16 -3.88
CA GLU A 64 11.97 12.10 -4.71
C GLU A 64 12.59 11.02 -3.84
N GLY A 65 12.65 9.82 -4.36
CA GLY A 65 13.32 8.69 -3.74
C GLY A 65 14.09 7.89 -4.76
N GLN A 66 15.17 7.26 -4.31
CA GLN A 66 16.03 6.42 -5.12
C GLN A 66 16.42 5.17 -4.34
N LEU A 67 16.07 4.01 -4.87
CA LEU A 67 16.58 2.72 -4.41
C LEU A 67 17.98 2.51 -4.99
N SER A 68 18.87 1.97 -4.18
CA SER A 68 20.27 1.70 -4.53
C SER A 68 20.82 0.53 -3.73
N ASN A 69 22.02 0.05 -4.09
CA ASN A 69 22.70 -1.04 -3.39
C ASN A 69 21.83 -2.28 -3.20
N LEU A 70 21.02 -2.61 -4.22
CA LEU A 70 20.14 -3.76 -4.18
C LEU A 70 20.94 -5.04 -4.40
N ASP A 71 20.97 -5.90 -3.38
CA ASP A 71 21.61 -7.22 -3.40
C ASP A 71 20.54 -8.28 -3.19
N VAL A 72 20.18 -8.98 -4.26
CA VAL A 72 19.15 -10.03 -4.25
C VAL A 72 19.61 -11.30 -3.50
N VAL A 73 20.94 -11.53 -3.40
CA VAL A 73 21.47 -12.71 -2.70
C VAL A 73 21.45 -12.48 -1.19
N GLN A 74 21.84 -11.30 -0.76
CA GLN A 74 21.82 -10.90 0.65
C GLN A 74 20.46 -10.34 1.09
N MET A 75 19.53 -10.12 0.14
CA MET A 75 18.23 -9.51 0.39
C MET A 75 18.34 -8.17 1.12
N THR A 76 19.31 -7.33 0.70
CA THR A 76 19.56 -6.02 1.29
C THR A 76 19.47 -4.92 0.26
N GLY A 77 19.11 -3.72 0.72
CA GLY A 77 19.03 -2.54 -0.14
C GLY A 77 19.02 -1.24 0.65
N SER A 78 19.11 -0.15 -0.08
CA SER A 78 19.07 1.21 0.47
C SER A 78 18.03 2.03 -0.27
N LEU A 79 17.41 2.95 0.45
CA LEU A 79 16.52 3.98 -0.10
C LEU A 79 16.94 5.33 0.43
N THR A 80 17.30 6.24 -0.46
CA THR A 80 17.45 7.67 -0.12
C THR A 80 16.19 8.41 -0.55
N ALA A 81 15.61 9.20 0.34
CA ALA A 81 14.43 10.02 0.04
C ALA A 81 14.62 11.46 0.52
N ARG A 82 14.18 12.41 -0.26
CA ARG A 82 14.26 13.84 0.06
C ARG A 82 12.96 14.53 -0.32
N GLY A 83 12.56 15.51 0.45
CA GLY A 83 11.35 16.27 0.13
C GLY A 83 11.21 17.57 0.87
N SER A 84 10.37 18.44 0.31
CA SER A 84 10.05 19.76 0.83
C SER A 84 8.55 19.89 1.10
N ASP A 85 8.19 20.50 2.22
CA ASP A 85 6.79 20.82 2.51
C ASP A 85 6.23 21.84 1.53
N GLY A 86 5.06 21.58 0.97
CA GLY A 86 4.45 22.44 -0.04
C GLY A 86 4.11 23.87 0.43
N LYS A 87 4.08 24.10 1.74
CA LYS A 87 3.89 25.43 2.37
C LYS A 87 5.21 26.06 2.86
N GLY A 88 6.35 25.50 2.49
CA GLY A 88 7.67 26.04 2.85
C GLY A 88 8.04 25.90 4.34
N ARG A 89 7.37 25.01 5.09
CA ARG A 89 7.62 24.83 6.54
C ARG A 89 8.87 24.03 6.86
N GLY A 90 9.54 23.46 5.87
CA GLY A 90 10.78 22.73 6.03
C GLY A 90 10.96 21.58 5.06
N ASN A 91 12.07 20.87 5.25
CA ASN A 91 12.47 19.76 4.40
C ASN A 91 12.80 18.53 5.23
N PHE A 92 12.79 17.38 4.59
CA PHE A 92 13.36 16.15 5.13
C PHE A 92 14.36 15.53 4.17
N SER A 93 15.32 14.78 4.72
CA SER A 93 16.14 13.81 4.01
C SER A 93 16.21 12.55 4.86
N ALA A 94 15.98 11.40 4.24
CA ALA A 94 16.04 10.11 4.91
C ALA A 94 16.93 9.15 4.12
N ASP A 95 17.89 8.56 4.81
CA ASP A 95 18.70 7.46 4.30
C ASP A 95 18.27 6.19 5.06
N MET A 96 17.83 5.17 4.31
CA MET A 96 17.28 3.95 4.85
C MET A 96 18.08 2.77 4.32
N HIS A 97 18.37 1.81 5.21
CA HIS A 97 18.91 0.50 4.86
C HIS A 97 17.92 -0.56 5.30
N PHE A 98 17.60 -1.48 4.41
CA PHE A 98 16.69 -2.57 4.72
C PHE A 98 17.33 -3.93 4.44
N GLN A 99 16.89 -4.92 5.20
CA GLN A 99 17.29 -6.31 5.06
C GLN A 99 16.07 -7.20 5.28
N LEU A 100 15.94 -8.22 4.43
CA LEU A 100 14.92 -9.26 4.56
C LEU A 100 15.60 -10.55 5.02
N ALA A 101 14.97 -11.22 5.98
CA ALA A 101 15.41 -12.52 6.47
C ALA A 101 14.22 -13.49 6.50
N ASN A 102 14.50 -14.75 6.18
CA ASN A 102 13.49 -15.80 6.33
C ASN A 102 13.22 -16.02 7.83
N ALA A 103 11.95 -16.07 8.21
CA ALA A 103 11.51 -16.28 9.57
C ALA A 103 10.35 -17.29 9.62
N ALA A 104 10.08 -17.86 10.79
CA ALA A 104 8.97 -18.77 10.97
C ALA A 104 7.65 -18.09 10.60
N GLY A 105 7.02 -18.56 9.52
CA GLY A 105 5.74 -18.03 9.03
C GLY A 105 5.84 -16.87 8.03
N GLY A 106 7.04 -16.50 7.54
CA GLY A 106 7.16 -15.44 6.54
C GLY A 106 8.53 -14.79 6.47
N THR A 107 8.54 -13.50 6.22
CA THR A 107 9.74 -12.68 6.08
C THR A 107 9.79 -11.62 7.18
N GLN A 108 10.91 -11.59 7.90
CA GLN A 108 11.25 -10.46 8.77
C GLN A 108 11.94 -9.39 7.94
N VAL A 109 11.46 -8.17 8.03
CA VAL A 109 12.06 -6.99 7.41
C VAL A 109 12.58 -6.08 8.50
N SER A 110 13.89 -5.78 8.46
CA SER A 110 14.55 -4.83 9.36
C SER A 110 14.91 -3.58 8.55
N VAL A 111 14.61 -2.40 9.07
CA VAL A 111 14.88 -1.10 8.42
C VAL A 111 15.57 -0.18 9.41
N THR A 112 16.77 0.27 9.07
CA THR A 112 17.47 1.34 9.80
C THR A 112 17.30 2.64 9.02
N THR A 113 16.93 3.70 9.71
CA THR A 113 16.64 5.01 9.09
C THR A 113 17.41 6.11 9.79
N ASP A 114 18.12 6.92 9.00
CA ASP A 114 18.69 8.19 9.38
C ASP A 114 17.86 9.33 8.77
N LEU A 115 17.12 10.03 9.62
CA LEU A 115 16.20 11.10 9.22
C LEU A 115 16.75 12.46 9.63
N VAL A 116 16.91 13.35 8.66
CA VAL A 116 17.26 14.76 8.88
C VAL A 116 16.04 15.62 8.59
N LEU A 117 15.64 16.41 9.58
CA LEU A 117 14.55 17.40 9.46
C LEU A 117 15.11 18.83 9.58
N SER A 118 14.61 19.74 8.75
CA SER A 118 15.00 21.16 8.76
C SER A 118 13.78 22.09 8.74
N GLY A 119 13.99 23.36 9.07
CA GLY A 119 12.93 24.36 9.14
C GLY A 119 11.98 24.15 10.32
N MET A 120 10.74 24.61 10.19
CA MET A 120 9.70 24.47 11.22
C MET A 120 9.34 23.02 11.49
N VAL A 121 9.47 22.13 10.48
CA VAL A 121 9.19 20.69 10.63
C VAL A 121 10.08 20.07 11.72
N ALA A 122 11.34 20.52 11.82
CA ALA A 122 12.24 20.08 12.87
C ALA A 122 11.78 20.48 14.28
N GLN A 123 10.97 21.53 14.41
CA GLN A 123 10.45 21.97 15.71
C GLN A 123 9.30 21.09 16.21
N TYR A 124 8.47 20.55 15.28
CA TYR A 124 7.42 19.59 15.63
C TYR A 124 7.99 18.24 16.11
N GLY A 125 9.22 17.94 15.72
CA GLY A 125 9.97 16.76 16.18
C GLY A 125 10.84 16.99 17.41
N ARG A 126 10.77 18.17 18.07
CA ARG A 126 11.48 18.43 19.32
C ARG A 126 11.01 17.48 20.40
N GLY A 127 11.80 16.46 20.63
CA GLY A 127 11.49 15.27 21.39
C GLY A 127 11.58 14.10 20.43
N SER A 128 12.74 13.45 20.37
CA SER A 128 12.99 12.27 19.50
C SER A 128 11.93 11.19 19.63
N GLY A 129 11.20 11.17 20.76
CA GLY A 129 10.10 10.24 21.00
C GLY A 129 8.92 10.41 20.05
N VAL A 130 8.52 11.64 19.71
CA VAL A 130 7.38 11.89 18.81
C VAL A 130 7.69 11.38 17.39
N VAL A 131 8.90 11.67 16.88
CA VAL A 131 9.32 11.18 15.55
C VAL A 131 9.35 9.66 15.51
N LYS A 132 9.93 9.03 16.53
CA LYS A 132 10.00 7.56 16.63
C LYS A 132 8.62 6.92 16.71
N GLN A 133 7.70 7.52 17.48
CA GLN A 133 6.32 7.03 17.59
C GLN A 133 5.58 7.12 16.25
N ILE A 134 5.71 8.23 15.52
CA ILE A 134 5.12 8.38 14.18
C ILE A 134 5.74 7.37 13.23
N ALA A 135 7.07 7.19 13.25
CA ALA A 135 7.76 6.21 12.41
C ALA A 135 7.27 4.79 12.69
N SER A 136 7.11 4.39 13.95
CA SER A 136 6.56 3.07 14.31
C SER A 136 5.14 2.89 13.76
N GLN A 137 4.24 3.85 13.96
CA GLN A 137 2.88 3.78 13.44
C GLN A 137 2.82 3.69 11.90
N LEU A 138 3.71 4.40 11.20
CA LEU A 138 3.81 4.33 9.75
C LEU A 138 4.34 2.97 9.31
N THR A 139 5.31 2.41 10.03
CA THR A 139 5.88 1.08 9.77
C THR A 139 4.82 -0.01 9.93
N ASP A 140 4.02 0.03 11.00
CA ASP A 140 2.95 -0.95 11.23
C ASP A 140 1.90 -0.94 10.11
N GLN A 141 1.49 0.26 9.68
CA GLN A 141 0.55 0.40 8.58
C GLN A 141 1.15 0.00 7.22
N PHE A 142 2.42 0.32 7.01
CA PHE A 142 3.17 -0.09 5.82
C PHE A 142 3.28 -1.61 5.75
N ALA A 143 3.69 -2.26 6.82
CA ALA A 143 3.81 -3.72 6.92
C ALA A 143 2.50 -4.43 6.55
N LYS A 144 1.37 -3.96 7.08
CA LYS A 144 0.04 -4.50 6.77
C LYS A 144 -0.28 -4.38 5.29
N ARG A 145 -0.13 -3.18 4.71
CA ARG A 145 -0.44 -2.93 3.29
C ARG A 145 0.53 -3.65 2.35
N LEU A 146 1.80 -3.74 2.74
CA LEU A 146 2.79 -4.52 1.99
C LEU A 146 2.39 -6.00 1.94
N GLY A 147 1.97 -6.57 3.08
CA GLY A 147 1.45 -7.94 3.12
C GLY A 147 0.24 -8.16 2.22
N GLU A 148 -0.74 -7.26 2.26
CA GLU A 148 -1.92 -7.29 1.39
C GLU A 148 -1.52 -7.19 -0.10
N LYS A 149 -0.56 -6.31 -0.43
CA LYS A 149 -0.06 -6.13 -1.80
C LYS A 149 0.67 -7.36 -2.31
N VAL A 150 1.56 -7.94 -1.51
CA VAL A 150 2.30 -9.18 -1.86
C VAL A 150 1.34 -10.35 -2.13
N LEU A 151 0.26 -10.45 -1.38
CA LEU A 151 -0.75 -11.49 -1.59
C LEU A 151 -1.55 -11.26 -2.88
N SER A 152 -1.93 -10.02 -3.20
CA SER A 152 -2.68 -9.70 -4.42
C SER A 152 -1.86 -9.95 -5.69
N GLU A 153 -0.59 -9.55 -5.72
CA GLU A 153 0.32 -9.82 -6.84
C GLU A 153 0.50 -11.33 -7.09
N THR A 154 0.39 -12.14 -6.04
CA THR A 154 0.48 -13.61 -6.17
C THR A 154 -0.73 -14.20 -6.89
N GLN A 155 -1.91 -13.63 -6.74
CA GLN A 155 -3.13 -14.12 -7.38
C GLN A 155 -3.16 -13.77 -8.87
N GLU A 156 -2.60 -12.64 -9.27
CA GLU A 156 -2.51 -12.24 -10.68
C GLU A 156 -1.48 -13.06 -11.48
N MET A 157 -0.46 -13.60 -10.82
CA MET A 157 0.57 -14.45 -11.45
C MET A 157 0.20 -15.94 -11.50
N ALA A 158 -0.92 -16.37 -10.93
CA ALA A 158 -1.38 -17.74 -11.06
C ALA A 158 -1.90 -17.96 -12.50
N PRO A 159 -1.36 -18.95 -13.27
CA PRO A 159 -1.82 -19.19 -14.63
C PRO A 159 -3.29 -19.62 -14.58
N VAL A 160 -4.12 -18.88 -15.31
CA VAL A 160 -5.49 -19.28 -15.63
C VAL A 160 -5.40 -20.47 -16.60
N GLY A 161 -5.28 -21.67 -16.06
CA GLY A 161 -5.10 -22.84 -16.90
C GLY A 161 -5.05 -24.16 -16.16
N ALA A 162 -6.12 -24.54 -15.46
CA ALA A 162 -6.43 -25.94 -15.20
C ALA A 162 -7.92 -26.07 -14.83
N GLY A 163 -8.75 -26.11 -15.82
CA GLY A 163 -10.17 -26.34 -15.57
C GLY A 163 -10.91 -26.63 -16.86
N SER A 164 -10.83 -27.79 -17.35
CA SER A 164 -11.95 -28.57 -17.88
C SER A 164 -11.41 -29.69 -18.77
N ALA A 165 -11.10 -30.80 -18.16
CA ALA A 165 -11.07 -32.07 -18.88
C ALA A 165 -12.51 -32.33 -19.38
N GLY A 166 -12.69 -32.13 -20.69
CA GLY A 166 -13.94 -32.37 -21.36
C GLY A 166 -14.35 -33.84 -21.25
N GLN A 167 -15.54 -34.04 -20.81
CA GLN A 167 -16.27 -35.29 -20.92
C GLN A 167 -16.63 -35.51 -22.39
N LEU A 168 -15.95 -36.46 -23.03
CA LEU A 168 -16.33 -37.02 -24.30
C LEU A 168 -17.69 -37.70 -24.13
N LYS A 169 -18.70 -37.20 -24.83
CA LYS A 169 -19.96 -37.91 -25.04
C LYS A 169 -20.12 -38.08 -26.53
N ASP A 170 -20.13 -39.35 -26.94
CA ASP A 170 -20.31 -39.84 -28.29
C ASP A 170 -21.61 -39.37 -28.96
N PRO A 171 -21.58 -39.19 -30.29
CA PRO A 171 -22.76 -38.84 -31.06
C PRO A 171 -23.45 -40.11 -31.61
N SER A 172 -24.71 -40.31 -31.31
CA SER A 172 -25.54 -41.21 -32.13
C SER A 172 -27.00 -40.77 -32.16
N THR A 173 -27.47 -40.70 -33.41
CA THR A 173 -28.82 -40.88 -33.92
C THR A 173 -29.73 -39.66 -33.99
N ALA A 174 -29.79 -39.07 -35.14
CA ALA A 174 -30.75 -39.09 -36.22
C ALA A 174 -32.18 -38.57 -35.97
N SER A 175 -32.53 -37.72 -36.88
CA SER A 175 -33.76 -37.62 -37.68
C SER A 175 -34.82 -36.59 -37.35
N GLU A 176 -35.00 -35.73 -38.36
CA GLU A 176 -36.27 -35.21 -38.96
C GLU A 176 -37.25 -34.49 -37.99
N ALA A 177 -37.82 -33.40 -38.34
CA ALA A 177 -38.39 -32.78 -39.52
C ALA A 177 -38.89 -31.34 -39.20
N VAL A 178 -38.66 -30.43 -40.11
CA VAL A 178 -39.61 -29.63 -40.89
C VAL A 178 -40.65 -28.76 -40.16
N SER A 179 -40.61 -27.51 -40.55
CA SER A 179 -41.59 -26.51 -40.98
C SER A 179 -41.68 -25.24 -40.17
N ARG A 180 -41.25 -24.18 -40.82
CA ARG A 180 -42.03 -22.95 -41.22
C ARG A 180 -42.90 -22.31 -40.15
N ASP A 181 -42.79 -21.07 -39.86
CA ASP A 181 -43.33 -19.96 -40.64
C ASP A 181 -43.02 -18.60 -40.00
N SER A 182 -42.88 -17.65 -40.83
CA SER A 182 -42.93 -16.20 -40.82
C SER A 182 -43.50 -15.45 -39.62
N GLY A 183 -42.90 -14.28 -39.38
CA GLY A 183 -43.71 -13.11 -39.05
C GLY A 183 -43.09 -12.09 -38.13
N ASP A 184 -42.51 -11.10 -38.74
CA ASP A 184 -42.71 -9.67 -38.47
C ASP A 184 -42.19 -9.01 -37.18
N ASP A 185 -41.35 -8.05 -37.42
CA ASP A 185 -40.89 -6.89 -36.64
C ASP A 185 -42.05 -5.88 -36.45
N PRO A 186 -42.01 -4.79 -35.72
CA PRO A 186 -40.94 -4.17 -34.92
C PRO A 186 -41.41 -3.44 -33.63
N ARG A 187 -40.46 -2.73 -33.00
CA ARG A 187 -40.58 -1.60 -32.03
C ARG A 187 -40.49 -1.97 -30.57
N GLY A 188 -39.43 -1.58 -29.93
CA GLY A 188 -39.22 -0.23 -29.45
C GLY A 188 -38.79 -0.23 -28.01
N THR A 189 -37.81 0.53 -27.75
CA THR A 189 -37.56 1.33 -26.55
C THR A 189 -36.89 0.71 -25.34
N THR A 190 -35.79 1.33 -25.09
CA THR A 190 -35.33 1.95 -23.83
C THR A 190 -34.49 1.07 -22.92
N GLY A 191 -33.23 1.47 -22.94
CA GLY A 191 -32.19 1.12 -21.98
C GLY A 191 -32.60 1.39 -20.55
N ASP A 192 -32.12 0.52 -19.72
CA ASP A 192 -31.86 0.84 -18.33
C ASP A 192 -30.45 0.39 -17.99
N SER A 193 -29.57 1.37 -18.08
CA SER A 193 -28.23 1.30 -17.51
C SER A 193 -28.36 1.38 -16.01
N ILE A 194 -28.25 0.24 -15.34
CA ILE A 194 -28.19 0.19 -13.87
C ILE A 194 -26.83 0.72 -13.43
N ASN A 195 -26.80 1.97 -13.00
CA ASN A 195 -25.71 2.58 -12.25
C ASN A 195 -25.53 1.88 -10.90
N VAL A 196 -24.57 0.95 -10.82
CA VAL A 196 -24.15 0.32 -9.55
C VAL A 196 -22.96 1.06 -8.92
N LEU A 197 -22.99 2.40 -8.91
CA LEU A 197 -21.91 3.21 -8.33
C LEU A 197 -22.41 4.07 -7.16
N GLY A 198 -23.27 3.56 -6.30
CA GLY A 198 -23.88 4.38 -5.28
C GLY A 198 -24.14 3.75 -3.91
N LEU A 199 -23.49 2.66 -3.54
CA LEU A 199 -23.80 2.06 -2.23
C LEU A 199 -22.59 1.34 -1.60
N LEU A 200 -21.60 2.09 -1.09
CA LEU A 200 -20.61 1.58 -0.11
C LEU A 200 -19.80 2.73 0.55
N TRP A 201 -20.46 3.82 0.97
CA TRP A 201 -19.76 4.89 1.70
C TRP A 201 -20.46 5.34 2.99
N SER A 202 -21.09 4.45 3.72
CA SER A 202 -21.81 4.87 4.96
C SER A 202 -21.71 3.94 6.17
N THR A 203 -20.66 3.12 6.31
CA THR A 203 -20.52 2.31 7.55
C THR A 203 -19.05 2.13 7.96
N GLY A 204 -18.42 3.20 8.42
CA GLY A 204 -17.03 3.11 8.94
C GLY A 204 -16.62 4.20 9.93
N TRP A 205 -17.45 5.22 10.16
CA TRP A 205 -17.02 6.36 10.99
C TRP A 205 -17.55 6.38 12.43
N SER A 206 -18.42 5.46 12.82
CA SER A 206 -19.01 5.48 14.17
C SER A 206 -18.20 4.75 15.24
N SER A 207 -17.26 3.89 14.88
CA SER A 207 -16.48 3.11 15.88
C SER A 207 -15.24 3.82 16.43
N LEU A 208 -14.79 4.90 15.81
CA LEU A 208 -13.58 5.60 16.26
C LEU A 208 -13.82 6.62 17.38
N LYS A 209 -15.08 7.03 17.61
CA LYS A 209 -15.40 7.97 18.71
C LYS A 209 -15.49 7.30 20.08
N GLN A 210 -15.73 6.02 20.16
CA GLN A 210 -15.85 5.32 21.47
C GLN A 210 -14.51 4.89 22.05
N PHE A 211 -13.44 4.84 21.26
CA PHE A 211 -12.10 4.48 21.76
C PHE A 211 -11.39 5.65 22.44
N PHE A 212 -11.67 6.90 22.02
CA PHE A 212 -11.04 8.09 22.59
C PHE A 212 -11.67 8.58 23.90
N SER A 213 -12.91 8.20 24.23
CA SER A 213 -13.56 8.61 25.49
C SER A 213 -13.13 7.79 26.71
N ARG A 214 -12.43 6.64 26.50
CA ARG A 214 -11.95 5.80 27.60
C ARG A 214 -10.52 6.11 28.06
N LEU A 215 -9.76 6.91 27.29
CA LEU A 215 -8.37 7.25 27.67
C LEU A 215 -8.20 8.61 28.35
N PHE A 216 -9.24 9.46 28.41
CA PHE A 216 -9.19 10.79 29.05
C PHE A 216 -10.30 11.00 30.08
N GLY A 217 -10.72 9.95 30.76
CA GLY A 217 -11.67 9.99 31.85
C GLY A 217 -11.01 9.95 33.23
N THR A 218 -10.90 11.13 33.82
CA THR A 218 -10.87 11.40 35.27
C THR A 218 -9.72 10.88 36.12
N SER A 219 -8.82 11.79 36.48
CA SER A 219 -8.34 11.86 37.85
C SER A 219 -8.52 13.29 38.34
N ARG A 220 -9.58 13.48 39.14
CA ARG A 220 -9.81 14.65 39.98
C ARG A 220 -10.19 14.19 41.38
N LYS A 221 -9.49 14.71 42.40
CA LYS A 221 -9.61 14.65 43.87
C LYS A 221 -8.55 13.79 44.54
N SER A 222 -7.69 14.33 45.33
CA SER A 222 -7.75 15.13 46.57
C SER A 222 -6.43 15.83 46.78
#